data_6917b36f1c53000433defe7ab25587c7
#
_entry.id   6917b36f1c53000433defe7ab25587c7
#
_cell.length_a   1.000
_cell.length_b   1.000
_cell.length_c   1.000
_cell.angle_alpha   90.00
_cell.angle_beta   90.00
_cell.angle_gamma   90.00
#
_symmetry.space_group_name_H-M   'P 1'
#
loop_
_entity.id
_entity.type
_entity.pdbx_description
1 polymer ?
#
loop_
_entity_poly.entity_id
_entity_poly.type
_entity_poly.pdbx_seq_one_letter_code
_entity_poly.pdbx_strand_id
1 'polypeptide(L)'
;MKALKIILPLINILPESIIRFLGRTATGYLLGKYAELDVLGKEILTERESKPTIFIANHLSNIDGVVLNSLLKNNSVAFMAGIKLGKDPVTSFFLKSINHIPITPGSPDKNAIKSALRYLKDGGSIVIFPEGTRSRSGSLISVKKGFILLVKLADVPVVPIALEGTEMVLPINDNDMGGEKLRRSKITVKVGEPFTLPSKAEFPADSDWEEMCADYSMRKIAAMLEPKYRGVYE
;
A
#
# COMPACT_ATOMS: atom_id res chain seq x y z
N MET A 1 13.83 5.60 20.68
CA MET A 1 14.04 4.69 19.55
C MET A 1 15.14 3.63 19.77
N LYS A 2 16.31 3.93 20.37
CA LYS A 2 17.36 2.89 20.66
C LYS A 2 16.82 1.74 21.53
N ALA A 3 16.05 2.02 22.58
CA ALA A 3 15.42 1.00 23.42
C ALA A 3 14.42 0.11 22.64
N LEU A 4 13.67 0.67 21.70
CA LEU A 4 12.72 -0.05 20.86
C LEU A 4 13.44 -1.08 19.96
N LYS A 5 14.58 -0.72 19.35
CA LYS A 5 15.40 -1.63 18.53
C LYS A 5 15.95 -2.83 19.32
N ILE A 6 16.13 -2.68 20.65
CA ILE A 6 16.58 -3.77 21.54
C ILE A 6 15.44 -4.69 21.95
N ILE A 7 14.25 -4.13 22.18
CA ILE A 7 13.07 -4.87 22.64
C ILE A 7 12.35 -5.61 21.50
N LEU A 8 12.33 -5.03 20.28
CA LEU A 8 11.62 -5.62 19.13
C LEU A 8 12.06 -7.05 18.77
N PRO A 9 13.33 -7.47 18.83
CA PRO A 9 13.70 -8.86 18.61
C PRO A 9 13.06 -9.83 19.64
N LEU A 10 12.87 -9.40 20.89
CA LEU A 10 12.23 -10.20 21.92
C LEU A 10 10.71 -10.37 21.69
N ILE A 11 10.08 -9.40 21.04
CA ILE A 11 8.67 -9.46 20.65
C ILE A 11 8.43 -10.58 19.62
N ASN A 12 9.43 -10.97 18.85
CA ASN A 12 9.34 -12.05 17.86
C ASN A 12 9.07 -13.44 18.47
N ILE A 13 9.24 -13.61 19.78
CA ILE A 13 8.98 -14.85 20.52
C ILE A 13 7.50 -14.92 20.95
N LEU A 14 6.78 -13.78 20.90
CA LEU A 14 5.38 -13.72 21.33
C LEU A 14 4.46 -14.41 20.29
N PRO A 15 3.32 -14.97 20.76
CA PRO A 15 2.28 -15.47 19.86
C PRO A 15 1.82 -14.40 18.88
N GLU A 16 1.49 -14.81 17.68
CA GLU A 16 1.11 -13.89 16.57
C GLU A 16 -0.08 -12.99 16.93
N SER A 17 -1.05 -13.52 17.69
CA SER A 17 -2.21 -12.76 18.19
C SER A 17 -1.79 -11.58 19.07
N ILE A 18 -0.79 -11.76 19.92
CA ILE A 18 -0.25 -10.69 20.78
C ILE A 18 0.49 -9.66 19.92
N ILE A 19 1.30 -10.09 18.96
CA ILE A 19 2.01 -9.17 18.03
C ILE A 19 0.99 -8.32 17.26
N ARG A 20 -0.07 -8.92 16.75
CA ARG A 20 -1.15 -8.21 16.04
C ARG A 20 -1.89 -7.22 16.94
N PHE A 21 -2.19 -7.59 18.20
CA PHE A 21 -2.80 -6.69 19.18
C PHE A 21 -1.89 -5.49 19.48
N LEU A 22 -0.61 -5.74 19.77
CA LEU A 22 0.37 -4.68 20.03
C LEU A 22 0.56 -3.77 18.81
N GLY A 23 0.62 -4.34 17.60
CA GLY A 23 0.71 -3.59 16.36
C GLY A 23 -0.49 -2.67 16.14
N ARG A 24 -1.71 -3.16 16.37
CA ARG A 24 -2.93 -2.32 16.27
C ARG A 24 -2.92 -1.18 17.26
N THR A 25 -2.55 -1.47 18.52
CA THR A 25 -2.47 -0.44 19.57
C THR A 25 -1.41 0.61 19.25
N ALA A 26 -0.22 0.17 18.82
CA ALA A 26 0.85 1.07 18.40
C ALA A 26 0.44 1.93 17.20
N THR A 27 -0.19 1.33 16.18
CA THR A 27 -0.74 2.05 15.01
C THR A 27 -1.75 3.11 15.43
N GLY A 28 -2.74 2.74 16.26
CA GLY A 28 -3.75 3.69 16.74
C GLY A 28 -3.13 4.87 17.51
N TYR A 29 -2.18 4.58 18.40
CA TYR A 29 -1.45 5.61 19.14
C TYR A 29 -0.63 6.53 18.21
N LEU A 30 0.12 5.96 17.26
CA LEU A 30 0.94 6.73 16.33
C LEU A 30 0.09 7.65 15.44
N LEU A 31 -0.97 7.11 14.85
CA LEU A 31 -1.86 7.90 13.99
C LEU A 31 -2.58 8.98 14.81
N GLY A 32 -3.12 8.66 15.99
CA GLY A 32 -3.80 9.64 16.84
C GLY A 32 -2.90 10.77 17.32
N LYS A 33 -1.60 10.49 17.51
CA LYS A 33 -0.63 11.49 17.98
C LYS A 33 -0.03 12.34 16.86
N TYR A 34 0.25 11.74 15.71
CA TYR A 34 1.06 12.38 14.66
C TYR A 34 0.31 12.67 13.37
N ALA A 35 -0.86 12.05 13.14
CA ALA A 35 -1.63 12.24 11.91
C ALA A 35 -2.96 12.93 12.19
N GLU A 36 -3.21 14.05 11.49
CA GLU A 36 -4.54 14.61 11.34
C GLU A 36 -5.13 14.04 10.05
N LEU A 37 -5.96 13.01 10.20
CA LEU A 37 -6.42 12.20 9.09
C LEU A 37 -7.72 12.74 8.49
N ASP A 38 -7.69 13.12 7.22
CA ASP A 38 -8.81 13.54 6.40
C ASP A 38 -9.08 12.48 5.32
N VAL A 39 -10.28 11.90 5.29
CA VAL A 39 -10.61 10.78 4.40
C VAL A 39 -11.83 11.12 3.55
N LEU A 40 -11.62 11.22 2.25
CA LEU A 40 -12.64 11.46 1.24
C LEU A 40 -12.96 10.14 0.51
N GLY A 41 -14.23 9.89 0.17
CA GLY A 41 -14.67 8.66 -0.48
C GLY A 41 -14.73 7.46 0.49
N LYS A 42 -14.92 7.68 1.78
CA LYS A 42 -14.97 6.64 2.81
C LYS A 42 -16.13 5.67 2.60
N GLU A 43 -17.22 6.11 2.01
CA GLU A 43 -18.39 5.32 1.62
C GLU A 43 -18.01 4.16 0.71
N ILE A 44 -17.07 4.35 -0.22
CA ILE A 44 -16.57 3.30 -1.12
C ILE A 44 -15.92 2.16 -0.31
N LEU A 45 -15.15 2.50 0.74
CA LEU A 45 -14.56 1.47 1.61
C LEU A 45 -15.63 0.63 2.31
N THR A 46 -16.71 1.29 2.77
CA THR A 46 -17.85 0.62 3.41
C THR A 46 -18.59 -0.29 2.43
N GLU A 47 -18.84 0.17 1.21
CA GLU A 47 -19.48 -0.62 0.17
C GLU A 47 -18.65 -1.83 -0.27
N ARG A 48 -17.34 -1.76 -0.09
CA ARG A 48 -16.39 -2.82 -0.42
C ARG A 48 -16.05 -3.74 0.76
N GLU A 49 -16.62 -3.51 1.94
CA GLU A 49 -16.46 -4.41 3.08
C GLU A 49 -16.87 -5.84 2.72
N SER A 50 -16.03 -6.81 3.08
CA SER A 50 -16.23 -8.25 2.78
C SER A 50 -16.37 -8.61 1.29
N LYS A 51 -16.00 -7.71 0.38
CA LYS A 51 -15.99 -7.97 -1.07
C LYS A 51 -14.52 -7.96 -1.55
N PRO A 52 -14.02 -9.04 -2.16
CA PRO A 52 -12.67 -9.09 -2.69
C PRO A 52 -12.38 -7.90 -3.60
N THR A 53 -11.29 -7.20 -3.31
CA THR A 53 -10.92 -5.95 -3.98
C THR A 53 -9.40 -5.82 -4.05
N ILE A 54 -8.89 -5.30 -5.16
CA ILE A 54 -7.50 -4.87 -5.24
C ILE A 54 -7.46 -3.36 -5.03
N PHE A 55 -6.87 -2.92 -3.94
CA PHE A 55 -6.59 -1.51 -3.66
C PHE A 55 -5.22 -1.16 -4.21
N ILE A 56 -5.12 -0.09 -4.99
CA ILE A 56 -3.86 0.45 -5.47
C ILE A 56 -3.63 1.84 -4.89
N ALA A 57 -2.42 2.13 -4.43
CA ALA A 57 -2.10 3.43 -3.84
C ALA A 57 -0.73 3.93 -4.26
N ASN A 58 -0.51 5.25 -4.27
CA ASN A 58 0.83 5.83 -4.35
C ASN A 58 1.62 5.60 -3.06
N HIS A 59 2.95 5.69 -3.14
CA HIS A 59 3.83 5.32 -2.03
C HIS A 59 4.84 6.43 -1.72
N LEU A 60 4.55 7.24 -0.71
CA LEU A 60 5.35 8.40 -0.30
C LEU A 60 6.18 8.14 0.96
N SER A 61 5.73 7.21 1.83
CA SER A 61 6.31 7.03 3.16
C SER A 61 6.12 5.61 3.69
N ASN A 62 6.92 5.21 4.67
CA ASN A 62 6.72 3.96 5.40
C ASN A 62 5.40 3.94 6.20
N ILE A 63 4.82 5.11 6.51
CA ILE A 63 3.54 5.18 7.23
C ILE A 63 2.32 4.89 6.32
N ASP A 64 2.47 4.88 5.00
CA ASP A 64 1.36 4.63 4.06
C ASP A 64 0.66 3.32 4.35
N GLY A 65 1.43 2.23 4.53
CA GLY A 65 0.88 0.93 4.89
C GLY A 65 0.15 0.93 6.23
N VAL A 66 0.63 1.72 7.19
CA VAL A 66 0.01 1.88 8.53
C VAL A 66 -1.34 2.61 8.42
N VAL A 67 -1.38 3.69 7.63
CA VAL A 67 -2.60 4.46 7.35
C VAL A 67 -3.63 3.58 6.66
N LEU A 68 -3.25 2.92 5.55
CA LEU A 68 -4.16 2.05 4.79
C LEU A 68 -4.65 0.87 5.63
N ASN A 69 -3.78 0.22 6.41
CA ASN A 69 -4.21 -0.89 7.29
C ASN A 69 -5.22 -0.43 8.35
N SER A 70 -5.10 0.79 8.86
CA SER A 70 -6.07 1.36 9.80
C SER A 70 -7.43 1.64 9.16
N LEU A 71 -7.43 2.15 7.93
CA LEU A 71 -8.65 2.49 7.18
C LEU A 71 -9.37 1.23 6.65
N LEU A 72 -8.61 0.25 6.17
CA LEU A 72 -9.10 -0.96 5.52
C LEU A 72 -9.31 -2.13 6.51
N LYS A 73 -9.38 -1.87 7.81
CA LYS A 73 -9.45 -2.91 8.87
C LYS A 73 -10.63 -3.90 8.71
N ASN A 74 -11.74 -3.47 8.11
CA ASN A 74 -12.93 -4.29 7.87
C ASN A 74 -12.88 -5.04 6.54
N ASN A 75 -11.89 -4.76 5.67
CA ASN A 75 -11.79 -5.33 4.33
C ASN A 75 -10.88 -6.57 4.26
N SER A 76 -10.40 -7.08 5.40
CA SER A 76 -9.49 -8.24 5.46
C SER A 76 -8.35 -8.12 4.45
N VAL A 77 -7.56 -7.04 4.52
CA VAL A 77 -6.52 -6.78 3.53
C VAL A 77 -5.20 -7.48 3.81
N ALA A 78 -4.51 -7.91 2.74
CA ALA A 78 -3.09 -8.28 2.77
C ALA A 78 -2.28 -7.35 1.87
N PHE A 79 -1.10 -6.93 2.35
CA PHE A 79 -0.20 -6.04 1.61
C PHE A 79 0.81 -6.85 0.80
N MET A 80 1.01 -6.53 -0.47
CA MET A 80 2.15 -7.07 -1.21
C MET A 80 3.42 -6.35 -0.80
N ALA A 81 4.32 -7.05 -0.10
CA ALA A 81 5.48 -6.45 0.55
C ALA A 81 6.79 -7.12 0.11
N GLY A 82 7.81 -6.33 -0.24
CA GLY A 82 9.11 -6.83 -0.65
C GLY A 82 9.83 -7.59 0.48
N ILE A 83 10.39 -8.78 0.18
CA ILE A 83 11.09 -9.64 1.17
C ILE A 83 12.23 -8.95 1.92
N LYS A 84 12.82 -7.89 1.34
CA LYS A 84 13.90 -7.13 1.97
C LYS A 84 13.44 -6.26 3.14
N LEU A 85 12.15 -5.94 3.23
CA LEU A 85 11.59 -5.07 4.27
C LEU A 85 11.67 -5.69 5.68
N GLY A 86 11.69 -7.00 5.79
CA GLY A 86 11.82 -7.71 7.07
C GLY A 86 13.19 -7.61 7.75
N LYS A 87 14.19 -6.96 7.14
CA LYS A 87 15.53 -6.81 7.72
C LYS A 87 15.61 -5.72 8.80
N ASP A 88 14.81 -4.68 8.69
CA ASP A 88 14.73 -3.65 9.74
C ASP A 88 13.76 -4.11 10.84
N PRO A 89 14.16 -4.03 12.15
CA PRO A 89 13.35 -4.53 13.25
C PRO A 89 11.98 -3.84 13.40
N VAL A 90 11.89 -2.54 13.10
CA VAL A 90 10.64 -1.78 13.20
C VAL A 90 9.70 -2.20 12.08
N THR A 91 10.21 -2.23 10.85
CA THR A 91 9.45 -2.67 9.68
C THR A 91 9.02 -4.14 9.81
N SER A 92 9.91 -5.01 10.32
CA SER A 92 9.60 -6.42 10.60
C SER A 92 8.45 -6.58 11.60
N PHE A 93 8.44 -5.78 12.66
CA PHE A 93 7.35 -5.77 13.64
C PHE A 93 6.02 -5.38 13.00
N PHE A 94 5.99 -4.30 12.20
CA PHE A 94 4.78 -3.89 11.50
C PHE A 94 4.31 -4.93 10.48
N LEU A 95 5.20 -5.53 9.70
CA LEU A 95 4.86 -6.60 8.76
C LEU A 95 4.25 -7.81 9.47
N LYS A 96 4.76 -8.19 10.65
CA LYS A 96 4.20 -9.29 11.46
C LYS A 96 2.85 -8.93 12.08
N SER A 97 2.55 -7.65 12.28
CA SER A 97 1.28 -7.21 12.85
C SER A 97 0.14 -7.07 11.84
N ILE A 98 0.44 -7.20 10.55
CA ILE A 98 -0.53 -7.12 9.45
C ILE A 98 -0.47 -8.37 8.57
N ASN A 99 -1.52 -8.61 7.77
CA ASN A 99 -1.44 -9.64 6.74
C ASN A 99 -0.57 -9.11 5.59
N HIS A 100 0.39 -9.90 5.13
CA HIS A 100 1.20 -9.53 3.98
C HIS A 100 1.56 -10.76 3.14
N ILE A 101 1.75 -10.52 1.85
CA ILE A 101 2.22 -11.49 0.89
C ILE A 101 3.62 -11.05 0.46
N PRO A 102 4.66 -11.83 0.79
CA PRO A 102 6.02 -11.47 0.43
C PRO A 102 6.22 -11.56 -1.08
N ILE A 103 6.87 -10.55 -1.67
CA ILE A 103 7.23 -10.51 -3.08
C ILE A 103 8.73 -10.29 -3.26
N THR A 104 9.28 -10.88 -4.33
CA THR A 104 10.65 -10.61 -4.78
C THR A 104 10.62 -9.45 -5.78
N PRO A 105 11.09 -8.24 -5.40
CA PRO A 105 11.05 -7.09 -6.30
C PRO A 105 11.88 -7.32 -7.55
N GLY A 106 11.36 -6.88 -8.71
CA GLY A 106 12.08 -6.89 -9.99
C GLY A 106 12.12 -8.24 -10.72
N SER A 107 11.41 -9.26 -10.23
CA SER A 107 11.24 -10.54 -10.93
C SER A 107 9.76 -10.94 -10.98
N PRO A 108 9.34 -11.74 -11.99
CA PRO A 108 8.02 -12.34 -12.02
C PRO A 108 7.88 -13.36 -10.87
N ASP A 109 7.31 -12.94 -9.74
CA ASP A 109 7.11 -13.82 -8.58
C ASP A 109 5.78 -14.57 -8.70
N LYS A 110 5.83 -15.72 -9.39
CA LYS A 110 4.65 -16.59 -9.61
C LYS A 110 4.03 -17.07 -8.29
N ASN A 111 4.84 -17.24 -7.23
CA ASN A 111 4.35 -17.71 -5.94
C ASN A 111 3.58 -16.59 -5.22
N ALA A 112 4.08 -15.36 -5.28
CA ALA A 112 3.38 -14.20 -4.76
C ALA A 112 2.03 -13.99 -5.45
N ILE A 113 1.99 -14.10 -6.80
CA ILE A 113 0.74 -14.01 -7.57
C ILE A 113 -0.24 -15.11 -7.17
N LYS A 114 0.19 -16.38 -7.09
CA LYS A 114 -0.67 -17.48 -6.64
C LYS A 114 -1.22 -17.27 -5.24
N SER A 115 -0.40 -16.79 -4.31
CA SER A 115 -0.82 -16.50 -2.95
C SER A 115 -1.84 -15.37 -2.89
N ALA A 116 -1.65 -14.30 -3.69
CA ALA A 116 -2.58 -13.19 -3.79
C ALA A 116 -3.92 -13.62 -4.39
N LEU A 117 -3.92 -14.41 -5.47
CA LEU A 117 -5.13 -14.94 -6.09
C LEU A 117 -5.91 -15.84 -5.12
N ARG A 118 -5.20 -16.69 -4.36
CA ARG A 118 -5.83 -17.51 -3.33
C ARG A 118 -6.46 -16.65 -2.25
N TYR A 119 -5.75 -15.64 -1.75
CA TYR A 119 -6.25 -14.74 -0.71
C TYR A 119 -7.52 -14.00 -1.15
N LEU A 120 -7.55 -13.51 -2.41
CA LEU A 120 -8.75 -12.90 -3.01
C LEU A 120 -9.91 -13.90 -3.13
N LYS A 121 -9.62 -15.14 -3.59
CA LYS A 121 -10.62 -16.21 -3.69
C LYS A 121 -11.22 -16.60 -2.34
N ASP A 122 -10.42 -16.53 -1.28
CA ASP A 122 -10.85 -16.81 0.10
C ASP A 122 -11.60 -15.61 0.74
N GLY A 123 -11.96 -14.59 -0.05
CA GLY A 123 -12.75 -13.44 0.37
C GLY A 123 -11.94 -12.26 0.90
N GLY A 124 -10.61 -12.33 0.90
CA GLY A 124 -9.74 -11.22 1.29
C GLY A 124 -9.57 -10.17 0.19
N SER A 125 -8.89 -9.09 0.53
CA SER A 125 -8.53 -8.00 -0.39
C SER A 125 -7.02 -7.78 -0.40
N ILE A 126 -6.48 -7.19 -1.46
CA ILE A 126 -5.03 -6.96 -1.63
C ILE A 126 -4.76 -5.46 -1.71
N VAL A 127 -3.70 -5.01 -1.06
CA VAL A 127 -3.16 -3.65 -1.24
C VAL A 127 -1.84 -3.73 -2.00
N ILE A 128 -1.72 -2.92 -3.04
CA ILE A 128 -0.52 -2.84 -3.90
C ILE A 128 -0.07 -1.38 -4.00
N PHE A 129 1.24 -1.17 -3.93
CA PHE A 129 1.88 0.07 -4.34
C PHE A 129 2.52 -0.14 -5.73
N PRO A 130 1.87 0.28 -6.83
CA PRO A 130 2.30 -0.06 -8.20
C PRO A 130 3.68 0.49 -8.56
N GLU A 131 4.13 1.54 -7.89
CA GLU A 131 5.47 2.12 -8.02
C GLU A 131 6.57 1.12 -7.61
N GLY A 132 6.25 0.17 -6.73
CA GLY A 132 7.16 -0.88 -6.24
C GLY A 132 8.27 -0.38 -5.32
N THR A 133 8.31 0.91 -5.05
CA THR A 133 9.21 1.59 -4.09
C THR A 133 8.59 2.90 -3.65
N ARG A 134 9.05 3.45 -2.53
CA ARG A 134 8.64 4.79 -2.09
C ARG A 134 9.20 5.87 -3.02
N SER A 135 8.38 6.87 -3.34
CA SER A 135 8.83 8.04 -4.09
C SER A 135 9.70 8.94 -3.23
N ARG A 136 10.92 9.20 -3.68
CA ARG A 136 11.84 10.15 -3.03
C ARG A 136 11.60 11.59 -3.45
N SER A 137 10.92 11.80 -4.58
CA SER A 137 10.55 13.13 -5.06
C SER A 137 9.32 13.70 -4.34
N GLY A 138 8.60 12.87 -3.57
CA GLY A 138 7.31 13.27 -2.96
C GLY A 138 6.16 13.36 -3.96
N SER A 139 6.34 12.84 -5.19
CA SER A 139 5.32 12.79 -6.24
C SER A 139 5.33 11.43 -6.93
N LEU A 140 4.30 11.11 -7.74
CA LEU A 140 4.21 9.86 -8.47
C LEU A 140 5.44 9.62 -9.35
N ILE A 141 5.96 8.41 -9.29
CA ILE A 141 7.03 7.92 -10.17
C ILE A 141 6.47 6.88 -11.15
N SER A 142 7.28 6.50 -12.13
CA SER A 142 6.87 5.52 -13.15
C SER A 142 6.42 4.20 -12.51
N VAL A 143 5.29 3.70 -12.99
CA VAL A 143 4.69 2.43 -12.54
C VAL A 143 5.47 1.22 -13.06
N LYS A 144 5.38 0.11 -12.31
CA LYS A 144 5.82 -1.21 -12.75
C LYS A 144 4.60 -2.03 -13.18
N LYS A 145 4.53 -2.42 -14.45
CA LYS A 145 3.38 -3.14 -15.02
C LYS A 145 3.13 -4.53 -14.42
N GLY A 146 4.04 -5.08 -13.63
CA GLY A 146 3.93 -6.44 -13.08
C GLY A 146 2.67 -6.72 -12.25
N PHE A 147 2.04 -5.69 -11.65
CA PHE A 147 0.79 -5.88 -10.90
C PHE A 147 -0.42 -6.14 -11.81
N ILE A 148 -0.37 -5.73 -13.09
CA ILE A 148 -1.45 -5.90 -14.06
C ILE A 148 -1.78 -7.37 -14.27
N LEU A 149 -0.77 -8.25 -14.24
CA LEU A 149 -1.00 -9.69 -14.34
C LEU A 149 -1.89 -10.20 -13.19
N LEU A 150 -1.66 -9.72 -11.96
CA LEU A 150 -2.52 -10.09 -10.84
C LEU A 150 -3.94 -9.56 -11.04
N VAL A 151 -4.10 -8.29 -11.41
CA VAL A 151 -5.43 -7.69 -11.65
C VAL A 151 -6.19 -8.45 -12.74
N LYS A 152 -5.52 -8.76 -13.86
CA LYS A 152 -6.11 -9.53 -14.97
C LYS A 152 -6.58 -10.93 -14.55
N LEU A 153 -5.81 -11.62 -13.71
CA LEU A 153 -6.13 -12.99 -13.28
C LEU A 153 -7.14 -13.05 -12.14
N ALA A 154 -7.25 -11.97 -11.36
CA ALA A 154 -8.10 -11.94 -10.17
C ALA A 154 -9.58 -11.70 -10.49
N ASP A 155 -9.87 -11.03 -11.60
CA ASP A 155 -11.22 -10.66 -12.03
C ASP A 155 -12.06 -10.01 -10.89
N VAL A 156 -11.44 -9.09 -10.16
CA VAL A 156 -12.06 -8.30 -9.10
C VAL A 156 -11.87 -6.81 -9.36
N PRO A 157 -12.76 -5.94 -8.84
CA PRO A 157 -12.61 -4.50 -8.99
C PRO A 157 -11.30 -3.99 -8.40
N VAL A 158 -10.73 -2.97 -9.05
CA VAL A 158 -9.59 -2.19 -8.57
C VAL A 158 -10.09 -0.87 -8.00
N VAL A 159 -9.68 -0.53 -6.77
CA VAL A 159 -10.02 0.74 -6.12
C VAL A 159 -8.73 1.56 -5.98
N PRO A 160 -8.66 2.74 -6.61
CA PRO A 160 -7.52 3.63 -6.48
C PRO A 160 -7.62 4.43 -5.17
N ILE A 161 -6.49 4.58 -4.48
CA ILE A 161 -6.37 5.39 -3.27
C ILE A 161 -5.22 6.38 -3.47
N ALA A 162 -5.49 7.66 -3.26
CA ALA A 162 -4.49 8.71 -3.29
C ALA A 162 -4.11 9.10 -1.85
N LEU A 163 -2.81 9.14 -1.57
CA LEU A 163 -2.23 9.53 -0.29
C LEU A 163 -1.46 10.84 -0.47
N GLU A 164 -1.70 11.81 0.41
CA GLU A 164 -1.00 13.10 0.45
C GLU A 164 -0.58 13.41 1.90
N GLY A 165 0.63 13.94 2.09
CA GLY A 165 1.14 14.40 3.38
C GLY A 165 1.72 13.32 4.29
N THR A 166 1.75 12.06 3.88
CA THR A 166 2.35 10.97 4.66
C THR A 166 3.88 11.13 4.78
N GLU A 167 4.53 11.66 3.75
CA GLU A 167 5.95 12.03 3.73
C GLU A 167 6.28 13.15 4.72
N MET A 168 5.31 13.99 5.06
CA MET A 168 5.48 15.05 6.07
C MET A 168 5.43 14.46 7.49
N VAL A 169 4.63 13.40 7.70
CA VAL A 169 4.51 12.71 8.99
C VAL A 169 5.72 11.84 9.25
N LEU A 170 6.18 11.07 8.25
CA LEU A 170 7.36 10.23 8.35
C LEU A 170 8.22 10.37 7.09
N PRO A 171 9.08 11.40 7.03
CA PRO A 171 9.97 11.62 5.90
C PRO A 171 10.93 10.44 5.68
N ILE A 172 11.22 10.13 4.42
CA ILE A 172 12.18 9.08 4.06
C ILE A 172 13.57 9.45 4.57
N ASN A 173 14.25 8.49 5.22
CA ASN A 173 15.65 8.57 5.57
C ASN A 173 16.38 7.36 4.98
N ASP A 174 17.03 7.56 3.83
CA ASP A 174 17.73 6.49 3.11
C ASP A 174 18.96 5.93 3.86
N ASN A 175 19.52 6.71 4.80
CA ASN A 175 20.68 6.28 5.59
C ASN A 175 20.29 5.39 6.78
N ASP A 176 19.09 5.55 7.32
CA ASP A 176 18.57 4.74 8.43
C ASP A 176 17.04 4.72 8.40
N MET A 177 16.45 3.71 7.77
CA MET A 177 14.98 3.54 7.71
C MET A 177 14.34 3.44 9.11
N GLY A 178 15.07 2.91 10.09
CA GLY A 178 14.60 2.86 11.48
C GLY A 178 14.90 4.13 12.27
N GLY A 179 15.61 5.10 11.67
CA GLY A 179 15.94 6.42 12.22
C GLY A 179 15.00 7.54 11.79
N GLU A 180 14.01 7.24 10.97
CA GLU A 180 12.97 8.19 10.52
C GLU A 180 12.26 8.78 11.74
N LYS A 181 12.04 10.12 11.72
CA LYS A 181 11.43 10.84 12.85
C LYS A 181 10.01 11.24 12.51
N LEU A 182 9.08 10.79 13.35
CA LEU A 182 7.67 11.19 13.26
C LEU A 182 7.49 12.69 13.55
N ARG A 183 6.68 13.35 12.74
CA ARG A 183 6.24 14.73 12.88
C ARG A 183 4.72 14.79 12.80
N ARG A 184 4.11 15.74 13.50
CA ARG A 184 2.67 15.94 13.38
C ARG A 184 2.35 16.69 12.09
N SER A 185 1.50 16.07 11.25
CA SER A 185 1.04 16.69 10.01
C SER A 185 -0.33 16.17 9.61
N LYS A 186 -0.98 16.89 8.68
CA LYS A 186 -2.20 16.44 8.03
C LYS A 186 -1.88 15.37 6.99
N ILE A 187 -2.69 14.32 6.96
CA ILE A 187 -2.71 13.28 5.92
C ILE A 187 -4.08 13.34 5.26
N THR A 188 -4.11 13.50 3.95
CA THR A 188 -5.34 13.38 3.17
C THR A 188 -5.32 12.05 2.41
N VAL A 189 -6.40 11.28 2.58
CA VAL A 189 -6.64 10.03 1.85
C VAL A 189 -7.87 10.21 0.99
N LYS A 190 -7.74 9.98 -0.31
CA LYS A 190 -8.85 10.06 -1.27
C LYS A 190 -9.07 8.69 -1.87
N VAL A 191 -10.26 8.13 -1.68
CA VAL A 191 -10.65 6.83 -2.22
C VAL A 191 -11.49 7.07 -3.46
N GLY A 192 -11.04 6.53 -4.60
CA GLY A 192 -11.72 6.71 -5.88
C GLY A 192 -12.66 5.55 -6.20
N GLU A 193 -13.51 5.77 -7.20
CA GLU A 193 -14.47 4.78 -7.68
C GLU A 193 -13.79 3.49 -8.15
N PRO A 194 -14.40 2.32 -7.86
CA PRO A 194 -13.92 1.06 -8.38
C PRO A 194 -13.90 1.06 -9.92
N PHE A 195 -12.88 0.46 -10.50
CA PHE A 195 -12.79 0.28 -11.95
C PHE A 195 -12.28 -1.11 -12.33
N THR A 196 -12.45 -1.48 -13.60
CA THR A 196 -11.86 -2.64 -14.25
C THR A 196 -10.84 -2.19 -15.28
N LEU A 197 -9.90 -3.07 -15.65
CA LEU A 197 -8.93 -2.74 -16.70
C LEU A 197 -9.64 -2.59 -18.06
N PRO A 198 -9.25 -1.59 -18.86
CA PRO A 198 -9.75 -1.44 -20.22
C PRO A 198 -9.40 -2.65 -21.09
N SER A 199 -10.24 -2.96 -22.05
CA SER A 199 -9.99 -4.02 -23.02
C SER A 199 -8.86 -3.62 -23.99
N LYS A 200 -8.27 -4.62 -24.67
CA LYS A 200 -7.24 -4.34 -25.69
C LYS A 200 -7.75 -3.47 -26.84
N ALA A 201 -9.05 -3.54 -27.15
CA ALA A 201 -9.64 -2.76 -28.22
C ALA A 201 -9.75 -1.25 -27.93
N GLU A 202 -9.60 -0.87 -26.66
CA GLU A 202 -9.62 0.55 -26.23
C GLU A 202 -8.28 1.24 -26.38
N PHE A 203 -7.21 0.49 -26.74
CA PHE A 203 -5.87 1.01 -26.93
C PHE A 203 -5.38 0.82 -28.39
N PRO A 204 -4.37 1.58 -28.83
CA PRO A 204 -3.77 1.37 -30.15
C PRO A 204 -3.30 -0.08 -30.35
N ALA A 205 -3.50 -0.63 -31.55
CA ALA A 205 -3.25 -2.04 -31.86
C ALA A 205 -1.82 -2.51 -31.54
N ASP A 206 -0.83 -1.63 -31.73
CA ASP A 206 0.59 -1.94 -31.53
C ASP A 206 1.10 -1.59 -30.12
N SER A 207 0.20 -1.20 -29.18
CA SER A 207 0.59 -0.84 -27.82
C SER A 207 0.78 -2.07 -26.94
N ASP A 208 1.70 -1.98 -25.96
CA ASP A 208 1.79 -2.94 -24.86
C ASP A 208 0.58 -2.73 -23.93
N TRP A 209 -0.39 -3.63 -24.01
CA TRP A 209 -1.63 -3.55 -23.25
C TRP A 209 -1.38 -3.48 -21.72
N GLU A 210 -0.40 -4.23 -21.21
CA GLU A 210 -0.10 -4.22 -19.76
C GLU A 210 0.47 -2.86 -19.34
N GLU A 211 1.30 -2.24 -20.17
CA GLU A 211 1.85 -0.92 -19.91
C GLU A 211 0.76 0.15 -19.96
N MET A 212 -0.13 0.10 -20.96
CA MET A 212 -1.27 1.01 -21.07
C MET A 212 -2.24 0.89 -19.89
N CYS A 213 -2.52 -0.34 -19.44
CA CYS A 213 -3.35 -0.57 -18.25
C CYS A 213 -2.68 -0.08 -16.97
N ALA A 214 -1.36 -0.21 -16.87
CA ALA A 214 -0.61 0.29 -15.72
C ALA A 214 -0.63 1.83 -15.68
N ASP A 215 -0.40 2.50 -16.80
CA ASP A 215 -0.53 3.96 -16.91
C ASP A 215 -1.95 4.43 -16.61
N TYR A 216 -2.96 3.78 -17.19
CA TYR A 216 -4.38 4.06 -16.91
C TYR A 216 -4.70 3.97 -15.41
N SER A 217 -4.22 2.93 -14.75
CA SER A 217 -4.44 2.73 -13.31
C SER A 217 -3.79 3.84 -12.48
N MET A 218 -2.58 4.26 -12.83
CA MET A 218 -1.90 5.35 -12.12
C MET A 218 -2.56 6.71 -12.38
N ARG A 219 -3.10 6.95 -13.58
CA ARG A 219 -3.86 8.17 -13.87
C ARG A 219 -5.14 8.27 -13.04
N LYS A 220 -5.76 7.14 -12.64
CA LYS A 220 -6.86 7.16 -11.66
C LYS A 220 -6.41 7.70 -10.30
N ILE A 221 -5.21 7.35 -9.85
CA ILE A 221 -4.62 7.92 -8.61
C ILE A 221 -4.25 9.39 -8.84
N ALA A 222 -3.55 9.71 -9.93
CA ALA A 222 -3.09 11.06 -10.24
C ALA A 222 -4.24 12.09 -10.33
N ALA A 223 -5.39 11.67 -10.90
CA ALA A 223 -6.57 12.54 -11.01
C ALA A 223 -7.14 13.00 -9.65
N MET A 224 -6.88 12.23 -8.60
CA MET A 224 -7.29 12.57 -7.22
C MET A 224 -6.25 13.40 -6.47
N LEU A 225 -4.99 13.41 -6.92
CA LEU A 225 -3.89 14.10 -6.25
C LEU A 225 -3.84 15.60 -6.61
N GLU A 226 -3.35 16.40 -5.66
CA GLU A 226 -2.96 17.77 -5.95
C GLU A 226 -1.83 17.78 -7.02
N PRO A 227 -1.73 18.83 -7.88
CA PRO A 227 -0.74 18.87 -8.97
C PRO A 227 0.68 18.53 -8.54
N LYS A 228 1.13 19.04 -7.41
CA LYS A 228 2.49 18.79 -6.87
C LYS A 228 2.83 17.32 -6.64
N TYR A 229 1.80 16.46 -6.47
CA TYR A 229 1.97 15.02 -6.24
C TYR A 229 1.89 14.17 -7.52
N ARG A 230 1.46 14.75 -8.66
CA ARG A 230 1.20 13.98 -9.89
C ARG A 230 2.46 13.47 -10.59
N GLY A 231 3.58 14.19 -10.44
CA GLY A 231 4.88 13.79 -10.97
C GLY A 231 4.84 13.48 -12.47
N VAL A 232 5.18 12.25 -12.86
CA VAL A 232 5.20 11.84 -14.28
C VAL A 232 3.81 11.68 -14.92
N TYR A 233 2.73 11.89 -14.16
CA TYR A 233 1.32 11.76 -14.60
C TYR A 233 0.58 13.11 -14.62
N GLU A 234 1.29 14.22 -14.75
CA GLU A 234 0.72 15.55 -14.95
C GLU A 234 -0.14 15.64 -16.22
#